data_9bce99055a9ece9cfa6cc764d9ad9854
#
_entry.id   9bce99055a9ece9cfa6cc764d9ad9854
#
_cell.length_a   1.000
_cell.length_b   1.000
_cell.length_c   1.000
_cell.angle_alpha   90.00
_cell.angle_beta   90.00
_cell.angle_gamma   90.00
#
_symmetry.space_group_name_H-M   'P 1'
#
loop_
_entity.id
_entity.type
_entity.pdbx_description
1 polymer ?
#
loop_
_entity_poly.entity_id
_entity_poly.type
_entity_poly.pdbx_seq_one_letter_code
_entity_poly.pdbx_strand_id
1 'polypeptide(L)'
;VFELHYGINTIGRYDEDTPCDIAVHNDSNMSRRSVQVEVVCTERGYTFRLTVLNATNPVLHNDRQLKPGESVSLNFGDSITMGKTRFRFEKEKK
;
A
#
# COMPACT_ATOMS: atom_id res chain seq x y z
N VAL A 1 2.58 -8.28 -10.32
CA VAL A 1 2.46 -8.83 -8.95
C VAL A 1 3.63 -8.36 -8.11
N PHE A 2 3.33 -7.84 -6.93
CA PHE A 2 4.36 -7.37 -6.00
C PHE A 2 4.27 -8.16 -4.71
N GLU A 3 5.42 -8.49 -4.13
CA GLU A 3 5.48 -9.24 -2.89
C GLU A 3 5.79 -8.33 -1.71
N LEU A 4 5.15 -8.60 -0.57
CA LEU A 4 5.43 -7.91 0.67
C LEU A 4 6.44 -8.70 1.50
N HIS A 5 7.29 -7.98 2.22
CA HIS A 5 8.23 -8.58 3.18
C HIS A 5 7.82 -8.20 4.61
N TYR A 6 8.45 -8.83 5.59
CA TYR A 6 8.23 -8.46 6.99
C TYR A 6 8.59 -7.00 7.25
N GLY A 7 7.89 -6.40 8.19
CA GLY A 7 8.11 -5.01 8.55
C GLY A 7 7.38 -4.08 7.61
N ILE A 8 7.98 -2.95 7.32
CA ILE A 8 7.35 -1.87 6.58
C ILE A 8 7.68 -1.97 5.09
N ASN A 9 6.62 -1.98 4.28
CA ASN A 9 6.72 -1.95 2.82
C ASN A 9 6.14 -0.62 2.34
N THR A 10 6.96 0.21 1.70
CA THR A 10 6.49 1.48 1.14
C THR A 10 6.05 1.28 -0.30
N ILE A 11 4.96 1.92 -0.68
CA ILE A 11 4.40 1.84 -2.03
C ILE A 11 4.19 3.26 -2.53
N GLY A 12 4.67 3.54 -3.73
CA GLY A 12 4.48 4.84 -4.33
C GLY A 12 4.98 4.91 -5.75
N ARG A 13 4.90 6.12 -6.32
CA ARG A 13 5.37 6.38 -7.68
C ARG A 13 6.89 6.22 -7.74
N TYR A 14 7.37 5.57 -8.79
CA TYR A 14 8.81 5.46 -9.03
C TYR A 14 9.47 6.84 -9.07
N ASP A 15 10.56 6.98 -8.34
CA ASP A 15 11.37 8.19 -8.30
C ASP A 15 12.79 7.79 -7.89
N GLU A 16 13.81 8.24 -8.65
CA GLU A 16 15.20 7.87 -8.38
C GLU A 16 15.70 8.34 -7.02
N ASP A 17 15.20 9.50 -6.56
CA ASP A 17 15.63 10.11 -5.32
C ASP A 17 14.82 9.66 -4.10
N THR A 18 13.69 8.97 -4.34
CA THR A 18 12.79 8.53 -3.28
C THR A 18 12.41 7.06 -3.51
N PRO A 19 13.31 6.13 -3.18
CA PRO A 19 13.03 4.72 -3.42
C PRO A 19 11.90 4.19 -2.54
N CYS A 20 11.09 3.31 -3.13
CA CYS A 20 10.04 2.58 -2.44
C CYS A 20 10.26 1.09 -2.62
N ASP A 21 9.75 0.30 -1.66
CA ASP A 21 9.80 -1.18 -1.79
C ASP A 21 8.98 -1.65 -2.98
N ILE A 22 7.84 -0.99 -3.22
CA ILE A 22 7.02 -1.23 -4.40
C ILE A 22 6.91 0.10 -5.14
N ALA A 23 7.64 0.22 -6.24
CA ALA A 23 7.68 1.44 -7.06
C ALA A 23 6.80 1.24 -8.29
N VAL A 24 5.82 2.13 -8.46
CA VAL A 24 4.88 2.07 -9.58
C VAL A 24 5.31 3.07 -10.64
N HIS A 25 5.51 2.56 -11.85
CA HIS A 25 5.87 3.38 -13.01
C HIS A 25 4.61 3.86 -13.74
N ASN A 26 4.75 5.00 -14.42
CA ASN A 26 3.72 5.54 -15.31
C ASN A 26 2.41 5.97 -14.65
N ASP A 27 2.43 6.28 -13.36
CA ASP A 27 1.26 6.85 -12.68
C ASP A 27 1.64 8.18 -12.04
N SER A 28 1.48 9.28 -12.79
CA SER A 28 1.82 10.61 -12.32
C SER A 28 0.86 11.15 -11.26
N ASN A 29 -0.29 10.48 -11.07
CA ASN A 29 -1.26 10.86 -10.04
C ASN A 29 -0.98 10.22 -8.69
N MET A 30 -0.01 9.31 -8.64
CA MET A 30 0.41 8.66 -7.39
C MET A 30 1.51 9.46 -6.72
N SER A 31 1.45 9.62 -5.41
CA SER A 31 2.51 10.25 -4.64
C SER A 31 3.74 9.37 -4.60
N ARG A 32 4.94 9.98 -4.49
CA ARG A 32 6.20 9.24 -4.45
C ARG A 32 6.29 8.23 -3.32
N ARG A 33 5.79 8.58 -2.14
CA ARG A 33 5.60 7.67 -1.01
C ARG A 33 4.15 7.78 -0.56
N SER A 34 3.29 7.03 -1.21
CA SER A 34 1.85 7.17 -1.01
C SER A 34 1.39 6.48 0.27
N VAL A 35 1.73 5.21 0.43
CA VAL A 35 1.30 4.41 1.57
C VAL A 35 2.42 3.51 2.05
N GLN A 36 2.26 2.96 3.25
CA GLN A 36 3.05 1.84 3.72
C GLN A 36 2.13 0.70 4.16
N VAL A 37 2.60 -0.52 3.99
CA VAL A 37 1.94 -1.71 4.52
C VAL A 37 2.91 -2.35 5.51
N GLU A 38 2.50 -2.43 6.77
CA GLU A 38 3.29 -3.10 7.81
C GLU A 38 2.83 -4.54 7.95
N VAL A 39 3.78 -5.47 7.84
CA VAL A 39 3.53 -6.90 8.02
C VAL A 39 4.11 -7.31 9.35
N VAL A 40 3.26 -7.78 10.25
CA VAL A 40 3.64 -8.19 11.61
C VAL A 40 3.25 -9.64 11.82
N CYS A 41 4.18 -10.43 12.36
CA CYS A 41 3.91 -11.81 12.74
C CYS A 41 3.49 -11.84 14.21
N THR A 42 2.34 -12.44 14.47
CA THR A 42 1.81 -12.62 15.83
C THR A 42 1.65 -14.11 16.11
N GLU A 43 1.31 -14.46 17.36
CA GLU A 43 1.03 -15.85 17.74
C GLU A 43 -0.13 -16.45 16.95
N ARG A 44 -1.02 -15.60 16.44
CA ARG A 44 -2.19 -16.02 15.65
C ARG A 44 -1.96 -15.96 14.14
N GLY A 45 -0.72 -15.64 13.71
CA GLY A 45 -0.38 -15.50 12.30
C GLY A 45 0.03 -14.07 11.97
N TYR A 46 -0.18 -13.68 10.72
CA TYR A 46 0.23 -12.36 10.24
C TYR A 46 -0.89 -11.35 10.32
N THR A 47 -0.54 -10.10 10.65
CA THR A 47 -1.44 -8.97 10.51
C THR A 47 -0.83 -7.98 9.53
N PHE A 48 -1.70 -7.23 8.86
CA PHE A 48 -1.31 -6.27 7.82
C PHE A 48 -2.00 -4.95 8.09
N ARG A 49 -1.21 -3.87 8.15
CA ARG A 49 -1.73 -2.53 8.40
C ARG A 49 -1.32 -1.60 7.27
N LEU A 50 -2.32 -0.98 6.66
CA LEU A 50 -2.11 0.05 5.64
C LEU A 50 -2.16 1.42 6.31
N THR A 51 -1.14 2.25 6.05
CA THR A 51 -1.10 3.63 6.54
C THR A 51 -0.86 4.56 5.36
N VAL A 52 -1.65 5.62 5.25
CA VAL A 52 -1.46 6.64 4.22
C VAL A 52 -0.37 7.61 4.69
N LEU A 53 0.68 7.74 3.89
CA LEU A 53 1.83 8.62 4.19
C LEU A 53 1.63 10.00 3.56
N ASN A 54 1.40 10.02 2.24
CA ASN A 54 1.18 11.23 1.49
C ASN A 54 0.08 10.96 0.47
N ALA A 55 -0.83 11.89 0.32
CA ALA A 55 -1.93 11.72 -0.61
C ALA A 55 -2.18 13.01 -1.37
N THR A 56 -1.43 13.24 -2.45
CA THR A 56 -1.73 14.31 -3.40
C THR A 56 -3.10 14.04 -4.04
N ASN A 57 -3.39 12.76 -4.32
CA ASN A 57 -4.72 12.31 -4.75
C ASN A 57 -5.23 11.30 -3.72
N PRO A 58 -6.55 11.14 -3.59
CA PRO A 58 -7.12 10.25 -2.58
C PRO A 58 -6.61 8.82 -2.68
N VAL A 59 -6.36 8.22 -1.51
CA VAL A 59 -6.11 6.78 -1.38
C VAL A 59 -7.42 6.14 -0.92
N LEU A 60 -7.85 5.11 -1.63
CA LEU A 60 -9.11 4.42 -1.34
C LEU A 60 -8.82 3.01 -0.86
N HIS A 61 -9.46 2.63 0.24
CA HIS A 61 -9.47 1.27 0.75
C HIS A 61 -10.88 0.72 0.61
N ASN A 62 -11.08 -0.27 -0.26
CA ASN A 62 -12.41 -0.80 -0.59
C ASN A 62 -13.38 0.33 -0.95
N ASP A 63 -12.91 1.26 -1.78
CA ASP A 63 -13.65 2.43 -2.25
C ASP A 63 -13.96 3.49 -1.18
N ARG A 64 -13.42 3.33 0.03
CA ARG A 64 -13.51 4.34 1.09
C ARG A 64 -12.25 5.17 1.12
N GLN A 65 -12.40 6.50 1.09
CA GLN A 65 -11.27 7.42 1.13
C GLN A 65 -10.60 7.42 2.50
N LEU A 66 -9.27 7.32 2.49
CA LEU A 66 -8.43 7.44 3.67
C LEU A 66 -7.71 8.79 3.66
N LYS A 67 -7.56 9.36 4.84
CA LYS A 67 -6.83 10.62 5.01
C LYS A 67 -5.35 10.36 5.27
N PRO A 68 -4.44 11.31 4.96
CA PRO A 68 -3.04 11.17 5.33
C PRO A 68 -2.90 10.91 6.84
N GLY A 69 -2.08 9.92 7.18
CA GLY A 69 -1.88 9.48 8.56
C GLY A 69 -2.86 8.43 9.05
N GLU A 70 -3.95 8.21 8.34
CA GLU A 70 -4.94 7.20 8.71
C GLU A 70 -4.43 5.79 8.44
N SER A 71 -4.72 4.86 9.36
CA SER A 71 -4.34 3.45 9.23
C SER A 71 -5.57 2.56 9.27
N VAL A 72 -5.53 1.48 8.49
CA VAL A 72 -6.58 0.45 8.49
C VAL A 72 -5.94 -0.92 8.45
N SER A 73 -6.63 -1.92 8.99
CA SER A 73 -6.23 -3.31 8.83
C SER A 73 -6.58 -3.79 7.42
N LEU A 74 -5.66 -4.55 6.80
CA LEU A 74 -5.90 -5.15 5.51
C LEU A 74 -6.32 -6.61 5.67
N ASN A 75 -7.32 -7.01 4.90
CA ASN A 75 -7.77 -8.39 4.79
C ASN A 75 -7.56 -8.86 3.35
N PHE A 76 -7.31 -10.14 3.17
CA PHE A 76 -7.17 -10.70 1.82
C PHE A 76 -8.43 -10.45 1.00
N GLY A 77 -8.25 -9.98 -0.21
CA GLY A 77 -9.34 -9.59 -1.09
C GLY A 77 -9.62 -8.09 -1.10
N ASP A 78 -9.01 -7.33 -0.16
CA ASP A 78 -9.20 -5.89 -0.12
C ASP A 78 -8.58 -5.22 -1.35
N SER A 79 -9.19 -4.12 -1.79
CA SER A 79 -8.63 -3.29 -2.85
C SER A 79 -8.06 -2.00 -2.27
N ILE A 80 -6.98 -1.54 -2.88
CA ILE A 80 -6.35 -0.26 -2.54
C ILE A 80 -6.15 0.49 -3.85
N THR A 81 -6.71 1.69 -3.94
CA THR A 81 -6.56 2.54 -5.11
C THR A 81 -5.77 3.78 -4.76
N MET A 82 -4.71 4.06 -5.49
CA MET A 82 -3.92 5.26 -5.33
C MET A 82 -3.49 5.75 -6.71
N GLY A 83 -3.67 7.05 -6.95
CA GLY A 83 -3.49 7.59 -8.28
C GLY A 83 -4.49 6.96 -9.23
N LYS A 84 -3.99 6.42 -10.35
CA LYS A 84 -4.80 5.68 -11.33
C LYS A 84 -4.61 4.18 -11.22
N THR A 85 -3.93 3.71 -10.17
CA THR A 85 -3.56 2.31 -10.01
C THR A 85 -4.38 1.67 -8.90
N ARG A 86 -4.97 0.53 -9.22
CA ARG A 86 -5.72 -0.26 -8.26
C ARG A 86 -4.96 -1.54 -7.95
N PHE A 87 -4.73 -1.77 -6.67
CA PHE A 87 -4.11 -3.00 -6.19
C PHE A 87 -5.16 -3.87 -5.52
N ARG A 88 -4.92 -5.18 -5.56
CA ARG A 88 -5.68 -6.11 -4.75
C ARG A 88 -4.72 -6.80 -3.79
N PHE A 89 -5.07 -6.82 -2.52
CA PHE A 89 -4.28 -7.50 -1.49
C PHE A 89 -4.73 -8.95 -1.42
N GLU A 90 -3.83 -9.88 -1.76
CA GLU A 90 -4.18 -11.29 -1.84
C GLU A 90 -3.11 -12.15 -1.17
N LYS A 91 -3.56 -13.33 -0.72
CA LYS A 91 -2.66 -14.35 -0.25
C LYS A 91 -2.02 -15.05 -1.44
N GLU A 92 -0.70 -15.25 -1.37
CA GLU A 92 0.01 -15.98 -2.41
C GLU A 92 -0.50 -17.42 -2.49
N LYS A 93 -0.81 -17.84 -3.70
CA LYS A 93 -1.17 -19.24 -3.95
C LYS A 93 0.07 -20.01 -4.33
N LYS A 94 0.33 -21.07 -3.61
CA LYS A 94 1.38 -22.02 -3.96
C LYS A 94 0.80 -23.22 -4.69
#